data_af35d3aec9d578860a0b45089b785bca
#
_entry.id   af35d3aec9d578860a0b45089b785bca
#
_cell.length_a   1.000
_cell.length_b   1.000
_cell.length_c   1.000
_cell.angle_alpha   90.00
_cell.angle_beta   90.00
_cell.angle_gamma   90.00
#
_symmetry.space_group_name_H-M   'P 1'
#
loop_
_entity.id
_entity.type
_entity.pdbx_description
1 polymer ?
#
loop_
_entity_poly.entity_id
_entity_poly.type
_entity_poly.pdbx_seq_one_letter_code
_entity_poly.pdbx_strand_id
1 'polypeptide(L)'
;MIRKVLVANRGEIAVRIIRACREMEIETVAVYSEADRDALHAKLADEAVCIGPARPTDSYLAMEQILSAAVVTGADAIHPGFGFLSENSRFAELCEKCGIIFIGPPAEVIARMGNKQEARNTMQKAGIPIIPGSRDAVYEEEDGLEQAKAIGYPVMIKAALGGGGKGMRVAQSPEEFRKNFRIAQTEAKQSFGDGAMYLEHFLTGPKHVEVQILADRAGNTIYLGERDCSMQRRHQKVLEEAPCASLSQSQRQKMGECAVGAAKAAGYVNAGTIEFLLEPNGNFYFMEMNTRIQVEHPVTEWVTGVDLIKEQIRIADGQLLLLRQQDVSVNGHSIEVRINAQNPDAGFAPCSGTVTGLHLPGGKGVRVDSAIYSGYTIPPFYDAMIAKISVWAKSRREAIEKLHSALGEVIIEGVDTNVDFLYELLENEEFRQGKTDIEFLERRNGESK
;
A
#
# COMPACT_ATOMS: atom_id res chain seq x y z
N MET A 1 -0.63 26.55 -12.69
CA MET A 1 -1.99 26.11 -12.26
C MET A 1 -2.41 24.95 -13.13
N ILE A 2 -2.66 23.80 -12.53
CA ILE A 2 -3.10 22.57 -13.21
C ILE A 2 -4.56 22.75 -13.64
N ARG A 3 -4.86 22.60 -14.93
CA ARG A 3 -6.21 22.71 -15.51
C ARG A 3 -6.67 21.41 -16.14
N LYS A 4 -5.73 20.54 -16.54
CA LYS A 4 -6.01 19.26 -17.16
C LYS A 4 -5.07 18.19 -16.61
N VAL A 5 -5.62 17.07 -16.10
CA VAL A 5 -4.88 15.94 -15.54
C VAL A 5 -5.11 14.69 -16.38
N LEU A 6 -4.02 14.08 -16.84
CA LEU A 6 -4.08 12.71 -17.35
C LEU A 6 -3.98 11.72 -16.20
N VAL A 7 -4.93 10.79 -16.11
CA VAL A 7 -4.98 9.72 -15.12
C VAL A 7 -4.30 8.48 -15.68
N ALA A 8 -3.04 8.25 -15.27
CA ALA A 8 -2.21 7.12 -15.75
C ALA A 8 -2.48 5.86 -14.93
N ASN A 9 -3.74 5.49 -14.80
CA ASN A 9 -4.18 4.31 -14.07
C ASN A 9 -5.55 3.85 -14.57
N ARG A 10 -6.09 2.78 -13.96
CA ARG A 10 -7.37 2.17 -14.27
C ARG A 10 -8.18 1.84 -13.01
N GLY A 11 -9.37 1.30 -13.20
CA GLY A 11 -10.16 0.75 -12.09
C GLY A 11 -10.67 1.83 -11.13
N GLU A 12 -10.84 1.46 -9.87
CA GLU A 12 -11.46 2.32 -8.87
C GLU A 12 -10.64 3.57 -8.60
N ILE A 13 -9.30 3.47 -8.60
CA ILE A 13 -8.44 4.61 -8.33
C ILE A 13 -8.50 5.66 -9.45
N ALA A 14 -8.59 5.23 -10.70
CA ALA A 14 -8.79 6.17 -11.81
C ALA A 14 -10.12 6.90 -11.68
N VAL A 15 -11.20 6.20 -11.32
CA VAL A 15 -12.51 6.81 -11.03
C VAL A 15 -12.41 7.80 -9.85
N ARG A 16 -11.70 7.42 -8.78
CA ARG A 16 -11.50 8.28 -7.61
C ARG A 16 -10.77 9.58 -7.97
N ILE A 17 -9.72 9.49 -8.78
CA ILE A 17 -8.94 10.66 -9.23
C ILE A 17 -9.81 11.55 -10.13
N ILE A 18 -10.54 10.98 -11.09
CA ILE A 18 -11.46 11.73 -11.98
C ILE A 18 -12.51 12.49 -11.16
N ARG A 19 -13.09 11.86 -10.13
CA ARG A 19 -14.05 12.52 -9.25
C ARG A 19 -13.42 13.72 -8.51
N ALA A 20 -12.22 13.56 -7.96
CA ALA A 20 -11.52 14.65 -7.28
C ALA A 20 -11.20 15.81 -8.24
N CYS A 21 -10.71 15.50 -9.46
CA CYS A 21 -10.46 16.53 -10.47
C CYS A 21 -11.72 17.30 -10.83
N ARG A 22 -12.86 16.60 -11.05
CA ARG A 22 -14.15 17.25 -11.35
C ARG A 22 -14.62 18.18 -10.24
N GLU A 23 -14.46 17.76 -8.98
CA GLU A 23 -14.80 18.59 -7.81
C GLU A 23 -13.86 19.80 -7.63
N MET A 24 -12.70 19.78 -8.30
CA MET A 24 -11.73 20.89 -8.36
C MET A 24 -11.84 21.67 -9.66
N GLU A 25 -12.83 21.41 -10.51
CA GLU A 25 -13.01 22.04 -11.84
C GLU A 25 -11.80 21.85 -12.77
N ILE A 26 -11.14 20.65 -12.67
CA ILE A 26 -9.99 20.26 -13.49
C ILE A 26 -10.45 19.24 -14.53
N GLU A 27 -10.13 19.50 -15.81
CA GLU A 27 -10.40 18.55 -16.91
C GLU A 27 -9.58 17.29 -16.76
N THR A 28 -10.15 16.17 -17.24
CA THR A 28 -9.54 14.84 -17.08
C THR A 28 -9.36 14.10 -18.39
N VAL A 29 -8.20 13.47 -18.54
CA VAL A 29 -7.92 12.51 -19.61
C VAL A 29 -7.72 11.14 -19.01
N ALA A 30 -8.57 10.18 -19.32
CA ALA A 30 -8.34 8.77 -18.96
C ALA A 30 -7.49 8.09 -20.04
N VAL A 31 -6.50 7.31 -19.63
CA VAL A 31 -5.90 6.32 -20.53
C VAL A 31 -6.53 4.96 -20.32
N TYR A 32 -6.66 4.16 -21.37
CA TYR A 32 -7.21 2.82 -21.29
C TYR A 32 -6.53 1.87 -22.30
N SER A 33 -6.41 0.60 -21.91
CA SER A 33 -6.03 -0.46 -22.86
C SER A 33 -7.25 -0.92 -23.67
N GLU A 34 -7.04 -1.67 -24.74
CA GLU A 34 -8.15 -2.23 -25.53
C GLU A 34 -9.14 -3.04 -24.66
N ALA A 35 -8.66 -3.74 -23.63
CA ALA A 35 -9.49 -4.50 -22.71
C ALA A 35 -10.35 -3.62 -21.79
N ASP A 36 -9.95 -2.39 -21.55
CA ASP A 36 -10.64 -1.42 -20.68
C ASP A 36 -11.45 -0.38 -21.48
N ARG A 37 -11.71 -0.59 -22.77
CA ARG A 37 -12.48 0.34 -23.61
C ARG A 37 -13.82 0.73 -22.99
N ASP A 38 -14.48 -0.23 -22.35
CA ASP A 38 -15.77 -0.05 -21.69
C ASP A 38 -15.67 0.21 -20.19
N ALA A 39 -14.46 0.36 -19.65
CA ALA A 39 -14.25 0.61 -18.23
C ALA A 39 -14.83 1.97 -17.82
N LEU A 40 -15.31 2.04 -16.57
CA LEU A 40 -16.01 3.20 -16.05
C LEU A 40 -15.14 4.47 -16.07
N HIS A 41 -13.86 4.38 -15.78
CA HIS A 41 -12.95 5.53 -15.82
C HIS A 41 -12.83 6.13 -17.23
N ALA A 42 -12.80 5.31 -18.27
CA ALA A 42 -12.78 5.79 -19.66
C ALA A 42 -14.09 6.50 -20.07
N LYS A 43 -15.23 6.07 -19.48
CA LYS A 43 -16.55 6.70 -19.72
C LYS A 43 -16.78 7.97 -18.91
N LEU A 44 -16.12 8.11 -17.76
CA LEU A 44 -16.31 9.26 -16.87
C LEU A 44 -15.38 10.44 -17.16
N ALA A 45 -14.20 10.22 -17.70
CA ALA A 45 -13.28 11.29 -18.04
C ALA A 45 -13.82 12.19 -19.15
N ASP A 46 -13.33 13.43 -19.23
CA ASP A 46 -13.72 14.38 -20.28
C ASP A 46 -13.16 13.94 -21.63
N GLU A 47 -11.94 13.38 -21.65
CA GLU A 47 -11.33 12.73 -22.81
C GLU A 47 -10.82 11.34 -22.41
N ALA A 48 -10.75 10.43 -23.39
CA ALA A 48 -10.22 9.08 -23.18
C ALA A 48 -9.35 8.64 -24.37
N VAL A 49 -8.15 8.12 -24.08
CA VAL A 49 -7.16 7.72 -25.09
C VAL A 49 -6.77 6.25 -24.91
N CYS A 50 -6.92 5.47 -25.99
CA CYS A 50 -6.41 4.09 -26.02
C CYS A 50 -4.88 4.11 -26.12
N ILE A 51 -4.21 3.46 -25.16
CA ILE A 51 -2.74 3.44 -25.08
C ILE A 51 -2.12 2.11 -25.48
N GLY A 52 -2.90 1.16 -26.01
CA GLY A 52 -2.38 -0.10 -26.52
C GLY A 52 -3.21 -1.34 -26.16
N PRO A 53 -2.64 -2.53 -26.42
CA PRO A 53 -3.29 -3.82 -26.16
C PRO A 53 -3.56 -4.08 -24.67
N ALA A 54 -4.23 -5.21 -24.39
CA ALA A 54 -4.64 -5.58 -23.02
C ALA A 54 -3.50 -5.79 -22.02
N ARG A 55 -2.32 -6.25 -22.46
CA ARG A 55 -1.20 -6.52 -21.56
C ARG A 55 -0.69 -5.22 -20.93
N PRO A 56 -0.43 -5.20 -19.61
CA PRO A 56 0.10 -4.01 -18.93
C PRO A 56 1.41 -3.50 -19.52
N THR A 57 2.31 -4.38 -19.93
CA THR A 57 3.61 -4.01 -20.56
C THR A 57 3.45 -3.22 -21.85
N ASP A 58 2.35 -3.43 -22.56
CA ASP A 58 2.08 -2.86 -23.86
C ASP A 58 1.10 -1.66 -23.80
N SER A 59 0.67 -1.31 -22.57
CA SER A 59 -0.30 -0.24 -22.29
C SER A 59 0.05 0.54 -21.02
N TYR A 60 -0.46 0.17 -19.85
CA TYR A 60 -0.30 0.93 -18.59
C TYR A 60 1.14 1.04 -18.07
N LEU A 61 2.07 0.20 -18.55
CA LEU A 61 3.51 0.28 -18.27
C LEU A 61 4.31 0.85 -19.46
N ALA A 62 3.65 1.18 -20.56
CA ALA A 62 4.28 1.77 -21.74
C ALA A 62 4.37 3.29 -21.58
N MET A 63 5.51 3.77 -21.04
CA MET A 63 5.73 5.17 -20.69
C MET A 63 5.55 6.12 -21.88
N GLU A 64 6.05 5.74 -23.05
CA GLU A 64 6.00 6.55 -24.27
C GLU A 64 4.55 6.77 -24.74
N GLN A 65 3.68 5.77 -24.65
CA GLN A 65 2.27 5.89 -25.02
C GLN A 65 1.52 6.82 -24.08
N ILE A 66 1.78 6.71 -22.77
CA ILE A 66 1.15 7.58 -21.76
C ILE A 66 1.62 9.02 -21.93
N LEU A 67 2.92 9.26 -22.12
CA LEU A 67 3.47 10.60 -22.37
C LEU A 67 2.94 11.18 -23.69
N SER A 68 2.86 10.39 -24.75
CA SER A 68 2.29 10.81 -26.01
C SER A 68 0.83 11.23 -25.87
N ALA A 69 0.03 10.44 -25.12
CA ALA A 69 -1.36 10.77 -24.80
C ALA A 69 -1.45 12.11 -24.04
N ALA A 70 -0.57 12.34 -23.06
CA ALA A 70 -0.53 13.60 -22.30
C ALA A 70 -0.20 14.82 -23.18
N VAL A 71 0.80 14.67 -24.05
CA VAL A 71 1.20 15.76 -24.97
C VAL A 71 0.10 16.07 -25.98
N VAL A 72 -0.51 15.04 -26.59
CA VAL A 72 -1.55 15.22 -27.65
C VAL A 72 -2.82 15.84 -27.07
N THR A 73 -3.20 15.49 -25.85
CA THR A 73 -4.39 16.03 -25.17
C THR A 73 -4.12 17.36 -24.44
N GLY A 74 -2.86 17.79 -24.38
CA GLY A 74 -2.46 19.01 -23.69
C GLY A 74 -2.64 18.94 -22.17
N ALA A 75 -2.44 17.77 -21.57
CA ALA A 75 -2.52 17.60 -20.12
C ALA A 75 -1.35 18.35 -19.43
N ASP A 76 -1.65 19.14 -18.41
CA ASP A 76 -0.64 19.87 -17.61
C ASP A 76 0.08 18.94 -16.64
N ALA A 77 -0.61 17.88 -16.18
CA ALA A 77 -0.10 16.97 -15.16
C ALA A 77 -0.55 15.53 -15.40
N ILE A 78 0.21 14.59 -14.83
CA ILE A 78 -0.13 13.17 -14.80
C ILE A 78 -0.30 12.71 -13.34
N HIS A 79 -1.44 12.09 -13.04
CA HIS A 79 -1.68 11.41 -11.76
C HIS A 79 -1.50 9.90 -11.96
N PRO A 80 -0.48 9.28 -11.34
CA PRO A 80 -0.19 7.86 -11.56
C PRO A 80 -1.06 6.91 -10.70
N GLY A 81 -1.78 7.41 -9.69
CA GLY A 81 -2.49 6.59 -8.71
C GLY A 81 -1.56 5.72 -7.89
N PHE A 82 -1.86 4.42 -7.81
CA PHE A 82 -1.01 3.39 -7.20
C PHE A 82 -0.79 2.22 -8.18
N GLY A 83 0.29 1.44 -7.97
CA GLY A 83 0.70 0.38 -8.91
C GLY A 83 1.23 0.95 -10.23
N PHE A 84 1.37 0.11 -11.25
CA PHE A 84 1.91 0.47 -12.57
C PHE A 84 3.15 1.38 -12.50
N LEU A 85 3.06 2.62 -12.95
CA LEU A 85 4.18 3.55 -13.03
C LEU A 85 4.28 4.52 -11.83
N SER A 86 3.44 4.37 -10.81
CA SER A 86 3.38 5.30 -9.67
C SER A 86 4.68 5.41 -8.86
N GLU A 87 5.48 4.33 -8.82
CA GLU A 87 6.79 4.29 -8.14
C GLU A 87 7.94 4.09 -9.14
N ASN A 88 7.71 4.48 -10.40
CA ASN A 88 8.75 4.43 -11.42
C ASN A 88 9.46 5.77 -11.54
N SER A 89 10.70 5.85 -11.03
CA SER A 89 11.51 7.07 -11.04
C SER A 89 11.80 7.59 -12.45
N ARG A 90 12.03 6.67 -13.41
CA ARG A 90 12.28 7.05 -14.81
C ARG A 90 11.04 7.68 -15.45
N PHE A 91 9.85 7.20 -15.13
CA PHE A 91 8.62 7.80 -15.62
C PHE A 91 8.42 9.22 -15.07
N ALA A 92 8.64 9.41 -13.76
CA ALA A 92 8.58 10.73 -13.15
C ALA A 92 9.61 11.71 -13.78
N GLU A 93 10.83 11.26 -14.01
CA GLU A 93 11.87 12.03 -14.72
C GLU A 93 11.47 12.39 -16.15
N LEU A 94 10.87 11.45 -16.88
CA LEU A 94 10.40 11.68 -18.26
C LEU A 94 9.25 12.68 -18.30
N CYS A 95 8.30 12.62 -17.35
CA CYS A 95 7.26 13.64 -17.22
C CYS A 95 7.87 15.04 -17.10
N GLU A 96 8.83 15.23 -16.19
CA GLU A 96 9.51 16.50 -15.97
C GLU A 96 10.24 16.99 -17.23
N LYS A 97 10.96 16.10 -17.93
CA LYS A 97 11.63 16.41 -19.20
C LYS A 97 10.68 16.82 -20.31
N CYS A 98 9.45 16.33 -20.29
CA CYS A 98 8.39 16.70 -21.21
C CYS A 98 7.63 17.98 -20.79
N GLY A 99 8.00 18.60 -19.66
CA GLY A 99 7.29 19.76 -19.11
C GLY A 99 5.93 19.43 -18.52
N ILE A 100 5.69 18.16 -18.16
CA ILE A 100 4.45 17.65 -17.56
C ILE A 100 4.67 17.46 -16.07
N ILE A 101 3.77 17.96 -15.24
CA ILE A 101 3.84 17.80 -13.77
C ILE A 101 3.51 16.35 -13.41
N PHE A 102 4.44 15.64 -12.76
CA PHE A 102 4.16 14.36 -12.12
C PHE A 102 3.52 14.63 -10.75
N ILE A 103 2.28 14.15 -10.52
CA ILE A 103 1.59 14.29 -9.24
C ILE A 103 2.09 13.20 -8.29
N GLY A 104 3.14 13.53 -7.56
CA GLY A 104 3.88 12.63 -6.68
C GLY A 104 5.19 13.26 -6.23
N PRO A 105 6.08 12.48 -5.59
CA PRO A 105 7.39 12.95 -5.17
C PRO A 105 8.37 13.10 -6.35
N PRO A 106 9.51 13.80 -6.16
CA PRO A 106 10.58 13.88 -7.14
C PRO A 106 11.14 12.50 -7.53
N ALA A 107 11.56 12.37 -8.79
CA ALA A 107 12.09 11.11 -9.34
C ALA A 107 13.26 10.53 -8.51
N GLU A 108 14.15 11.38 -8.02
CA GLU A 108 15.28 10.98 -7.17
C GLU A 108 14.85 10.41 -5.82
N VAL A 109 13.74 10.90 -5.26
CA VAL A 109 13.16 10.39 -4.01
C VAL A 109 12.55 9.01 -4.24
N ILE A 110 11.82 8.83 -5.36
CA ILE A 110 11.29 7.53 -5.76
C ILE A 110 12.42 6.52 -5.91
N ALA A 111 13.48 6.86 -6.65
CA ALA A 111 14.62 5.99 -6.87
C ALA A 111 15.29 5.57 -5.55
N ARG A 112 15.57 6.53 -4.66
CA ARG A 112 16.24 6.30 -3.39
C ARG A 112 15.40 5.46 -2.43
N MET A 113 14.10 5.75 -2.30
CA MET A 113 13.21 5.01 -1.40
C MET A 113 12.82 3.65 -1.98
N GLY A 114 12.80 3.47 -3.30
CA GLY A 114 12.62 2.19 -3.97
C GLY A 114 13.81 1.23 -3.81
N ASN A 115 15.00 1.75 -3.53
CA ASN A 115 16.18 0.94 -3.20
C ASN A 115 16.20 0.62 -1.70
N LYS A 116 15.92 -0.62 -1.32
CA LYS A 116 15.79 -1.05 0.09
C LYS A 116 17.02 -0.71 0.93
N GLN A 117 18.24 -0.87 0.37
CA GLN A 117 19.48 -0.58 1.10
C GLN A 117 19.67 0.92 1.31
N GLU A 118 19.40 1.74 0.29
CA GLU A 118 19.51 3.20 0.38
C GLU A 118 18.45 3.77 1.32
N ALA A 119 17.20 3.27 1.25
CA ALA A 119 16.14 3.64 2.17
C ALA A 119 16.54 3.32 3.61
N ARG A 120 16.98 2.09 3.90
CA ARG A 120 17.46 1.66 5.22
C ARG A 120 18.59 2.56 5.74
N ASN A 121 19.60 2.83 4.91
CA ASN A 121 20.74 3.68 5.26
C ASN A 121 20.28 5.13 5.56
N THR A 122 19.36 5.65 4.77
CA THR A 122 18.79 6.99 4.97
C THR A 122 18.07 7.07 6.31
N MET A 123 17.23 6.09 6.62
CA MET A 123 16.47 6.02 7.86
C MET A 123 17.39 5.86 9.07
N GLN A 124 18.38 4.98 8.98
CA GLN A 124 19.35 4.78 10.06
C GLN A 124 20.13 6.06 10.39
N LYS A 125 20.59 6.80 9.38
CA LYS A 125 21.29 8.09 9.56
C LYS A 125 20.39 9.14 10.19
N ALA A 126 19.10 9.08 9.93
CA ALA A 126 18.10 9.98 10.52
C ALA A 126 17.65 9.57 11.92
N GLY A 127 18.18 8.47 12.48
CA GLY A 127 17.78 7.95 13.79
C GLY A 127 16.41 7.30 13.83
N ILE A 128 15.86 6.93 12.67
CA ILE A 128 14.60 6.19 12.56
C ILE A 128 14.85 4.74 12.97
N PRO A 129 14.03 4.14 13.84
CA PRO A 129 14.19 2.75 14.23
C PRO A 129 14.08 1.82 13.00
N ILE A 130 15.12 1.04 12.78
CA ILE A 130 15.15 -0.01 11.75
C ILE A 130 15.28 -1.36 12.44
N ILE A 131 14.83 -2.44 11.80
CA ILE A 131 14.99 -3.78 12.36
C ILE A 131 16.48 -4.02 12.64
N PRO A 132 16.88 -4.35 13.88
CA PRO A 132 18.28 -4.64 14.20
C PRO A 132 18.79 -5.77 13.30
N GLY A 133 19.99 -5.62 12.77
CA GLY A 133 20.55 -6.63 11.86
C GLY A 133 22.04 -6.43 11.62
N SER A 134 22.66 -7.37 10.90
CA SER A 134 24.06 -7.27 10.49
C SER A 134 24.26 -6.06 9.57
N ARG A 135 25.42 -5.41 9.72
CA ARG A 135 25.79 -4.27 8.86
C ARG A 135 26.23 -4.73 7.48
N ASP A 136 27.02 -5.80 7.49
CA ASP A 136 27.64 -6.39 6.31
C ASP A 136 27.22 -7.85 6.17
N ALA A 137 27.52 -8.42 5.00
CA ALA A 137 27.32 -9.82 4.73
C ALA A 137 28.24 -10.68 5.61
N VAL A 138 27.70 -11.74 6.19
CA VAL A 138 28.36 -12.67 7.08
C VAL A 138 28.69 -13.95 6.33
N TYR A 139 29.94 -14.35 6.33
CA TYR A 139 30.41 -15.57 5.69
C TYR A 139 30.81 -16.65 6.70
N GLU A 140 31.29 -16.23 7.87
CA GLU A 140 31.83 -17.15 8.89
C GLU A 140 30.80 -17.33 10.03
N GLU A 141 30.60 -18.58 10.46
CA GLU A 141 29.62 -18.94 11.49
C GLU A 141 29.88 -18.24 12.82
N GLU A 142 31.14 -18.16 13.25
CA GLU A 142 31.51 -17.55 14.55
C GLU A 142 31.24 -16.05 14.56
N ASP A 143 31.58 -15.35 13.47
CA ASP A 143 31.28 -13.93 13.31
C ASP A 143 29.74 -13.72 13.32
N GLY A 144 29.00 -14.57 12.59
CA GLY A 144 27.56 -14.56 12.59
C GLY A 144 26.96 -14.80 13.97
N LEU A 145 27.53 -15.71 14.76
CA LEU A 145 27.08 -15.99 16.11
C LEU A 145 27.27 -14.80 17.06
N GLU A 146 28.39 -14.10 16.96
CA GLU A 146 28.64 -12.89 17.75
C GLU A 146 27.66 -11.79 17.39
N GLN A 147 27.45 -11.56 16.10
CA GLN A 147 26.45 -10.59 15.64
C GLN A 147 25.03 -10.98 16.05
N ALA A 148 24.64 -12.25 15.94
CA ALA A 148 23.34 -12.75 16.38
C ALA A 148 23.10 -12.51 17.88
N LYS A 149 24.11 -12.68 18.73
CA LYS A 149 24.03 -12.35 20.17
C LYS A 149 23.83 -10.85 20.40
N ALA A 150 24.49 -10.00 19.61
CA ALA A 150 24.35 -8.55 19.70
C ALA A 150 22.98 -8.06 19.20
N ILE A 151 22.42 -8.70 18.15
CA ILE A 151 21.09 -8.43 17.60
C ILE A 151 19.99 -8.84 18.61
N GLY A 152 20.21 -9.95 19.30
CA GLY A 152 19.21 -10.57 20.20
C GLY A 152 18.33 -11.59 19.49
N TYR A 153 18.16 -12.76 20.15
CA TYR A 153 17.28 -13.82 19.65
C TYR A 153 15.80 -13.50 19.89
N PRO A 154 14.89 -14.01 19.00
CA PRO A 154 15.18 -14.82 17.82
C PRO A 154 15.79 -14.04 16.67
N VAL A 155 16.63 -14.71 15.85
CA VAL A 155 17.32 -14.11 14.71
C VAL A 155 16.94 -14.82 13.42
N MET A 156 16.61 -14.03 12.41
CA MET A 156 16.44 -14.49 11.03
C MET A 156 17.78 -14.49 10.31
N ILE A 157 18.14 -15.62 9.75
CA ILE A 157 19.30 -15.81 8.88
C ILE A 157 18.79 -15.78 7.45
N LYS A 158 19.34 -14.91 6.59
CA LYS A 158 18.91 -14.72 5.19
C LYS A 158 20.09 -14.80 4.24
N ALA A 159 19.92 -15.42 3.06
CA ALA A 159 20.89 -15.29 1.97
C ALA A 159 20.97 -13.84 1.49
N ALA A 160 22.19 -13.33 1.28
CA ALA A 160 22.43 -11.97 0.78
C ALA A 160 21.90 -11.79 -0.66
N LEU A 161 22.12 -12.80 -1.50
CA LEU A 161 21.55 -12.90 -2.84
C LEU A 161 20.40 -13.90 -2.76
N GLY A 162 19.15 -13.45 -2.95
CA GLY A 162 18.03 -14.38 -2.97
C GLY A 162 16.66 -13.74 -2.77
N GLY A 163 15.65 -14.54 -3.10
CA GLY A 163 14.23 -14.21 -2.94
C GLY A 163 13.39 -15.49 -2.81
N GLY A 164 12.09 -15.35 -2.51
CA GLY A 164 11.17 -16.49 -2.46
C GLY A 164 11.36 -17.44 -1.27
N GLY A 165 12.01 -16.99 -0.17
CA GLY A 165 12.14 -17.78 1.08
C GLY A 165 13.25 -18.81 1.09
N LYS A 166 13.99 -19.01 -0.01
CA LYS A 166 15.16 -19.91 -0.03
C LYS A 166 16.35 -19.30 0.71
N GLY A 167 17.06 -20.12 1.47
CA GLY A 167 18.20 -19.65 2.28
C GLY A 167 17.78 -18.79 3.48
N MET A 168 16.54 -18.94 3.98
CA MET A 168 16.05 -18.26 5.18
C MET A 168 15.78 -19.27 6.30
N ARG A 169 16.26 -18.97 7.51
CA ARG A 169 16.04 -19.77 8.71
C ARG A 169 15.93 -18.89 9.94
N VAL A 170 15.03 -19.22 10.86
CA VAL A 170 14.94 -18.59 12.16
C VAL A 170 15.73 -19.41 13.18
N ALA A 171 16.48 -18.74 14.04
CA ALA A 171 17.19 -19.36 15.16
C ALA A 171 16.69 -18.73 16.48
N GLN A 172 16.25 -19.57 17.41
CA GLN A 172 15.75 -19.15 18.73
C GLN A 172 16.86 -19.09 19.78
N SER A 173 18.00 -19.74 19.51
CA SER A 173 19.13 -19.84 20.44
C SER A 173 20.46 -19.90 19.68
N PRO A 174 21.60 -19.70 20.39
CA PRO A 174 22.94 -19.88 19.82
C PRO A 174 23.19 -21.25 19.19
N GLU A 175 22.63 -22.32 19.78
CA GLU A 175 22.76 -23.68 19.28
C GLU A 175 21.99 -23.88 17.97
N GLU A 176 20.77 -23.38 17.89
CA GLU A 176 19.97 -23.39 16.67
C GLU A 176 20.61 -22.52 15.58
N PHE A 177 21.21 -21.38 15.96
CA PHE A 177 21.89 -20.51 15.02
C PHE A 177 22.97 -21.25 14.25
N ARG A 178 23.89 -21.95 14.95
CA ARG A 178 24.98 -22.70 14.29
C ARG A 178 24.44 -23.71 13.27
N LYS A 179 23.45 -24.47 13.65
CA LYS A 179 22.81 -25.45 12.75
C LYS A 179 22.18 -24.78 11.54
N ASN A 180 21.35 -23.77 11.80
CA ASN A 180 20.54 -23.11 10.78
C ASN A 180 21.40 -22.25 9.83
N PHE A 181 22.47 -21.64 10.33
CA PHE A 181 23.41 -20.88 9.51
C PHE A 181 24.09 -21.75 8.45
N ARG A 182 24.61 -22.93 8.85
CA ARG A 182 25.25 -23.87 7.91
C ARG A 182 24.29 -24.35 6.84
N ILE A 183 23.06 -24.67 7.22
CA ILE A 183 22.03 -25.12 6.27
C ILE A 183 21.69 -24.00 5.30
N ALA A 184 21.37 -22.80 5.80
CA ALA A 184 21.00 -21.65 4.98
C ALA A 184 22.13 -21.24 4.04
N GLN A 185 23.39 -21.25 4.52
CA GLN A 185 24.57 -20.94 3.71
C GLN A 185 24.79 -21.97 2.59
N THR A 186 24.57 -23.25 2.87
CA THR A 186 24.69 -24.32 1.87
C THR A 186 23.63 -24.15 0.78
N GLU A 187 22.38 -23.89 1.17
CA GLU A 187 21.29 -23.59 0.23
C GLU A 187 21.57 -22.35 -0.62
N ALA A 188 22.11 -21.28 0.01
CA ALA A 188 22.47 -20.06 -0.68
C ALA A 188 23.56 -20.30 -1.74
N LYS A 189 24.62 -21.01 -1.39
CA LYS A 189 25.68 -21.40 -2.33
C LYS A 189 25.15 -22.20 -3.52
N GLN A 190 24.25 -23.17 -3.26
CA GLN A 190 23.68 -24.03 -4.30
C GLN A 190 22.69 -23.27 -5.21
N SER A 191 21.89 -22.37 -4.64
CA SER A 191 20.80 -21.70 -5.38
C SER A 191 21.26 -20.40 -6.05
N PHE A 192 22.23 -19.69 -5.46
CA PHE A 192 22.61 -18.34 -5.89
C PHE A 192 24.12 -18.19 -6.20
N GLY A 193 24.91 -19.24 -5.96
CA GLY A 193 26.36 -19.23 -6.22
C GLY A 193 27.19 -18.51 -5.15
N ASP A 194 26.58 -17.91 -4.14
CA ASP A 194 27.23 -17.19 -3.04
C ASP A 194 26.67 -17.63 -1.68
N GLY A 195 27.56 -17.74 -0.69
CA GLY A 195 27.20 -18.11 0.69
C GLY A 195 27.17 -16.94 1.65
N ALA A 196 27.09 -15.73 1.15
CA ALA A 196 26.91 -14.53 1.96
C ALA A 196 25.54 -14.55 2.67
N MET A 197 25.54 -14.34 3.98
CA MET A 197 24.33 -14.31 4.80
C MET A 197 24.13 -12.93 5.43
N TYR A 198 22.87 -12.55 5.63
CA TYR A 198 22.47 -11.42 6.46
C TYR A 198 21.70 -11.93 7.68
N LEU A 199 21.86 -11.22 8.80
CA LEU A 199 21.16 -11.51 10.04
C LEU A 199 20.24 -10.35 10.38
N GLU A 200 19.01 -10.67 10.82
CA GLU A 200 18.06 -9.67 11.31
C GLU A 200 17.34 -10.21 12.56
N HIS A 201 16.95 -9.30 13.45
CA HIS A 201 16.03 -9.66 14.53
C HIS A 201 14.72 -10.19 13.94
N PHE A 202 14.28 -11.36 14.42
CA PHE A 202 13.03 -11.96 13.97
C PHE A 202 11.87 -11.43 14.83
N LEU A 203 10.96 -10.71 14.18
CA LEU A 203 9.79 -10.16 14.85
C LEU A 203 8.73 -11.25 14.97
N THR A 204 8.26 -11.50 16.19
CA THR A 204 7.23 -12.51 16.47
C THR A 204 5.85 -11.86 16.58
N GLY A 205 4.93 -12.27 15.71
CA GLY A 205 3.55 -11.76 15.67
C GLY A 205 3.45 -10.23 15.56
N PRO A 206 4.23 -9.58 14.67
CA PRO A 206 4.17 -8.12 14.57
C PRO A 206 2.88 -7.69 13.88
N LYS A 207 2.45 -6.45 14.17
CA LYS A 207 1.44 -5.76 13.37
C LYS A 207 2.11 -4.96 12.25
N HIS A 208 1.41 -4.86 11.12
CA HIS A 208 1.75 -3.94 10.05
C HIS A 208 0.97 -2.64 10.29
N VAL A 209 1.68 -1.62 10.74
CA VAL A 209 1.11 -0.29 10.99
C VAL A 209 1.82 0.72 10.11
N GLU A 210 1.04 1.57 9.47
CA GLU A 210 1.57 2.55 8.53
C GLU A 210 1.05 3.96 8.83
N VAL A 211 1.86 4.98 8.54
CA VAL A 211 1.54 6.38 8.83
C VAL A 211 1.43 7.17 7.54
N GLN A 212 0.28 7.81 7.34
CA GLN A 212 0.04 8.71 6.21
C GLN A 212 0.79 10.02 6.37
N ILE A 213 1.58 10.39 5.36
CA ILE A 213 2.33 11.64 5.31
C ILE A 213 1.76 12.55 4.22
N LEU A 214 1.75 13.86 4.50
CA LEU A 214 1.67 14.93 3.51
C LEU A 214 2.85 15.86 3.69
N ALA A 215 3.51 16.22 2.58
CA ALA A 215 4.65 17.13 2.58
C ALA A 215 4.57 18.08 1.37
N ASP A 216 4.83 19.37 1.58
CA ASP A 216 4.91 20.35 0.51
C ASP A 216 6.36 20.66 0.10
N ARG A 217 6.52 21.46 -0.97
CA ARG A 217 7.83 21.84 -1.50
C ARG A 217 8.61 22.82 -0.59
N ALA A 218 7.95 23.44 0.38
CA ALA A 218 8.60 24.30 1.37
C ALA A 218 9.13 23.54 2.58
N GLY A 219 8.93 22.23 2.64
CA GLY A 219 9.38 21.35 3.71
C GLY A 219 8.39 21.23 4.87
N ASN A 220 7.18 21.80 4.77
CA ASN A 220 6.12 21.54 5.72
C ASN A 220 5.71 20.06 5.56
N THR A 221 5.78 19.32 6.65
CA THR A 221 5.49 17.88 6.67
C THR A 221 4.62 17.57 7.86
N ILE A 222 3.49 16.91 7.62
CA ILE A 222 2.54 16.48 8.65
C ILE A 222 2.21 15.00 8.49
N TYR A 223 1.75 14.37 9.58
CA TYR A 223 1.16 13.03 9.53
C TYR A 223 -0.35 13.11 9.81
N LEU A 224 -1.10 12.23 9.18
CA LEU A 224 -2.57 12.17 9.24
C LEU A 224 -3.08 10.93 10.01
N GLY A 225 -2.34 10.51 11.02
CA GLY A 225 -2.63 9.28 11.77
C GLY A 225 -2.09 8.04 11.08
N GLU A 226 -2.40 6.92 11.69
CA GLU A 226 -1.94 5.60 11.26
C GLU A 226 -3.10 4.70 10.83
N ARG A 227 -2.74 3.68 10.04
CA ARG A 227 -3.60 2.57 9.64
C ARG A 227 -3.02 1.24 10.15
N ASP A 228 -3.86 0.35 10.63
CA ASP A 228 -3.52 -1.05 10.89
C ASP A 228 -3.84 -1.88 9.63
N CYS A 229 -2.81 -2.43 9.02
CA CYS A 229 -2.87 -3.22 7.80
C CYS A 229 -2.45 -4.69 8.06
N SER A 230 -2.59 -5.16 9.28
CA SER A 230 -2.15 -6.50 9.69
C SER A 230 -2.98 -7.63 9.07
N MET A 231 -4.24 -7.33 8.67
CA MET A 231 -5.12 -8.31 8.04
C MET A 231 -4.72 -8.53 6.58
N GLN A 232 -3.77 -9.43 6.39
CA GLN A 232 -3.22 -9.73 5.06
C GLN A 232 -3.12 -11.23 4.82
N ARG A 233 -3.25 -11.63 3.58
CA ARG A 233 -3.06 -12.99 3.10
C ARG A 233 -1.93 -12.99 2.07
N ARG A 234 -0.88 -13.81 2.31
CA ARG A 234 0.31 -13.87 1.42
C ARG A 234 0.86 -12.48 1.09
N HIS A 235 0.97 -11.63 2.11
CA HIS A 235 1.41 -10.22 2.01
C HIS A 235 0.49 -9.29 1.21
N GLN A 236 -0.74 -9.71 0.89
CA GLN A 236 -1.77 -8.85 0.30
C GLN A 236 -2.75 -8.43 1.38
N LYS A 237 -2.88 -7.12 1.59
CA LYS A 237 -3.83 -6.53 2.53
C LYS A 237 -5.26 -6.88 2.11
N VAL A 238 -6.11 -7.25 3.05
CA VAL A 238 -7.49 -7.70 2.84
C VAL A 238 -8.49 -6.79 3.54
N LEU A 239 -8.10 -6.33 4.74
CA LEU A 239 -8.85 -5.38 5.56
C LEU A 239 -7.88 -4.43 6.24
N GLU A 240 -8.23 -3.15 6.24
CA GLU A 240 -7.45 -2.08 6.88
C GLU A 240 -8.34 -1.24 7.78
N GLU A 241 -7.79 -0.73 8.87
CA GLU A 241 -8.52 0.12 9.79
C GLU A 241 -7.72 1.35 10.26
N ALA A 242 -8.40 2.43 10.55
CA ALA A 242 -7.84 3.64 11.14
C ALA A 242 -8.78 4.19 12.24
N PRO A 243 -8.20 4.58 13.39
CA PRO A 243 -6.81 4.37 13.83
C PRO A 243 -6.55 2.92 14.27
N CYS A 244 -5.27 2.54 14.42
CA CYS A 244 -4.89 1.23 14.94
C CYS A 244 -5.38 1.04 16.39
N ALA A 245 -6.15 -0.03 16.62
CA ALA A 245 -6.80 -0.25 17.92
C ALA A 245 -5.81 -0.58 19.05
N SER A 246 -4.63 -1.12 18.73
CA SER A 246 -3.63 -1.56 19.72
C SER A 246 -2.66 -0.48 20.17
N LEU A 247 -2.64 0.69 19.50
CA LEU A 247 -1.73 1.79 19.85
C LEU A 247 -2.31 2.70 20.93
N SER A 248 -1.53 2.97 21.96
CA SER A 248 -1.80 4.06 22.90
C SER A 248 -1.56 5.42 22.25
N GLN A 249 -2.13 6.49 22.81
CA GLN A 249 -1.95 7.85 22.29
C GLN A 249 -0.46 8.27 22.23
N SER A 250 0.35 7.87 23.23
CA SER A 250 1.78 8.19 23.24
C SER A 250 2.57 7.43 22.17
N GLN A 251 2.22 6.17 21.89
CA GLN A 251 2.85 5.39 20.83
C GLN A 251 2.48 5.95 19.45
N ARG A 252 1.20 6.31 19.25
CA ARG A 252 0.71 6.96 18.02
C ARG A 252 1.47 8.25 17.74
N GLN A 253 1.64 9.10 18.74
CA GLN A 253 2.40 10.33 18.58
C GLN A 253 3.85 10.07 18.21
N LYS A 254 4.54 9.17 18.94
CA LYS A 254 5.94 8.81 18.64
C LYS A 254 6.11 8.25 17.23
N MET A 255 5.20 7.40 16.80
CA MET A 255 5.23 6.81 15.44
C MET A 255 4.99 7.88 14.38
N GLY A 256 4.04 8.78 14.60
CA GLY A 256 3.76 9.91 13.72
C GLY A 256 4.95 10.87 13.59
N GLU A 257 5.56 11.27 14.71
CA GLU A 257 6.78 12.10 14.73
C GLU A 257 7.95 11.42 14.03
N CYS A 258 8.11 10.11 14.23
CA CYS A 258 9.10 9.28 13.55
C CYS A 258 8.86 9.27 12.02
N ALA A 259 7.62 9.13 11.59
CA ALA A 259 7.25 9.14 10.16
C ALA A 259 7.51 10.51 9.51
N VAL A 260 7.24 11.61 10.21
CA VAL A 260 7.62 12.97 9.75
C VAL A 260 9.14 13.11 9.63
N GLY A 261 9.90 12.59 10.60
CA GLY A 261 11.36 12.54 10.54
C GLY A 261 11.88 11.77 9.33
N ALA A 262 11.29 10.60 9.06
CA ALA A 262 11.60 9.77 7.91
C ALA A 262 11.33 10.48 6.58
N ALA A 263 10.15 11.11 6.43
CA ALA A 263 9.78 11.85 5.24
C ALA A 263 10.72 13.04 4.98
N LYS A 264 11.07 13.80 6.02
CA LYS A 264 12.04 14.91 5.93
C LYS A 264 13.44 14.43 5.53
N ALA A 265 13.91 13.32 6.12
CA ALA A 265 15.20 12.73 5.77
C ALA A 265 15.25 12.23 4.32
N ALA A 266 14.12 11.76 3.80
CA ALA A 266 13.96 11.39 2.42
C ALA A 266 13.82 12.60 1.46
N GLY A 267 13.63 13.81 1.96
CA GLY A 267 13.28 14.97 1.12
C GLY A 267 11.95 14.79 0.40
N TYR A 268 10.99 14.17 1.09
CA TYR A 268 9.72 13.77 0.50
C TYR A 268 8.81 14.96 0.22
N VAL A 269 8.08 14.89 -0.89
CA VAL A 269 7.05 15.85 -1.28
C VAL A 269 5.82 15.07 -1.76
N ASN A 270 4.65 15.57 -1.52
CA ASN A 270 3.35 15.01 -1.85
C ASN A 270 2.82 14.02 -0.80
N ALA A 271 1.80 13.23 -1.12
CA ALA A 271 1.27 12.19 -0.23
C ALA A 271 2.12 10.93 -0.31
N GLY A 272 2.46 10.36 0.83
CA GLY A 272 3.19 9.10 0.94
C GLY A 272 2.90 8.40 2.25
N THR A 273 3.43 7.20 2.40
CA THR A 273 3.19 6.37 3.58
C THR A 273 4.48 5.77 4.09
N ILE A 274 4.68 5.86 5.40
CA ILE A 274 5.79 5.17 6.08
C ILE A 274 5.23 3.92 6.75
N GLU A 275 5.71 2.77 6.35
CA GLU A 275 5.29 1.47 6.89
C GLU A 275 6.23 1.02 8.01
N PHE A 276 5.64 0.51 9.10
CA PHE A 276 6.32 -0.01 10.27
C PHE A 276 5.82 -1.41 10.62
N LEU A 277 6.73 -2.22 11.18
CA LEU A 277 6.37 -3.41 11.93
C LEU A 277 6.36 -3.08 13.41
N LEU A 278 5.22 -3.29 14.08
CA LEU A 278 4.98 -3.03 15.49
C LEU A 278 4.96 -4.35 16.25
N GLU A 279 5.87 -4.52 17.22
CA GLU A 279 5.89 -5.68 18.11
C GLU A 279 4.88 -5.56 19.24
N PRO A 280 4.45 -6.69 19.85
CA PRO A 280 3.56 -6.69 21.01
C PRO A 280 4.10 -5.90 22.23
N ASN A 281 5.43 -5.77 22.37
CA ASN A 281 6.09 -4.99 23.41
C ASN A 281 6.01 -3.46 23.19
N GLY A 282 5.50 -3.03 22.02
CA GLY A 282 5.35 -1.63 21.62
C GLY A 282 6.55 -1.03 20.87
N ASN A 283 7.61 -1.80 20.65
CA ASN A 283 8.68 -1.38 19.73
C ASN A 283 8.19 -1.41 18.29
N PHE A 284 8.63 -0.47 17.48
CA PHE A 284 8.31 -0.43 16.07
C PHE A 284 9.54 -0.12 15.23
N TYR A 285 9.55 -0.65 14.02
CA TYR A 285 10.69 -0.57 13.11
C TYR A 285 10.22 -0.21 11.71
N PHE A 286 10.95 0.69 11.07
CA PHE A 286 10.74 1.06 9.68
C PHE A 286 10.85 -0.19 8.78
N MET A 287 9.88 -0.39 7.93
CA MET A 287 9.86 -1.43 6.92
C MET A 287 10.17 -0.86 5.53
N GLU A 288 9.34 0.06 5.07
CA GLU A 288 9.51 0.74 3.78
C GLU A 288 8.74 2.06 3.71
N MET A 289 9.00 2.83 2.65
CA MET A 289 8.24 4.02 2.32
C MET A 289 7.57 3.83 0.96
N ASN A 290 6.25 3.92 0.92
CA ASN A 290 5.50 3.96 -0.33
C ASN A 290 5.41 5.39 -0.83
N THR A 291 6.02 5.63 -2.00
CA THR A 291 6.17 6.96 -2.57
C THR A 291 4.99 7.36 -3.47
N ARG A 292 3.77 7.03 -3.02
CA ARG A 292 2.50 7.20 -3.73
C ARG A 292 1.32 7.19 -2.75
N ILE A 293 0.13 7.42 -3.28
CA ILE A 293 -1.11 7.13 -2.54
C ILE A 293 -1.27 5.61 -2.34
N GLN A 294 -1.83 5.21 -1.21
CA GLN A 294 -2.15 3.81 -0.91
C GLN A 294 -3.59 3.46 -1.30
N VAL A 295 -3.88 2.16 -1.49
CA VAL A 295 -5.24 1.64 -1.73
C VAL A 295 -6.17 2.06 -0.61
N GLU A 296 -5.72 1.91 0.62
CA GLU A 296 -6.42 2.11 1.89
C GLU A 296 -6.46 3.57 2.38
N HIS A 297 -6.13 4.53 1.50
CA HIS A 297 -6.23 5.97 1.85
C HIS A 297 -7.63 6.42 2.35
N PRO A 298 -8.75 5.80 1.91
CA PRO A 298 -10.08 6.22 2.36
C PRO A 298 -10.30 6.14 3.86
N VAL A 299 -9.69 5.18 4.58
CA VAL A 299 -9.86 5.10 6.04
C VAL A 299 -9.23 6.29 6.75
N THR A 300 -8.10 6.81 6.24
CA THR A 300 -7.50 8.06 6.73
C THR A 300 -8.38 9.27 6.40
N GLU A 301 -8.92 9.36 5.19
CA GLU A 301 -9.83 10.43 4.79
C GLU A 301 -11.07 10.48 5.68
N TRP A 302 -11.65 9.33 6.02
CA TRP A 302 -12.80 9.23 6.90
C TRP A 302 -12.54 9.78 8.31
N VAL A 303 -11.42 9.44 8.91
CA VAL A 303 -11.13 9.81 10.31
C VAL A 303 -10.55 11.21 10.46
N THR A 304 -9.96 11.77 9.38
CA THR A 304 -9.33 13.11 9.41
C THR A 304 -10.14 14.18 8.70
N GLY A 305 -11.03 13.79 7.79
CA GLY A 305 -11.75 14.73 6.91
C GLY A 305 -10.90 15.34 5.79
N VAL A 306 -9.65 14.87 5.60
CA VAL A 306 -8.73 15.37 4.57
C VAL A 306 -8.88 14.55 3.29
N ASP A 307 -9.17 15.20 2.16
CA ASP A 307 -9.18 14.56 0.83
C ASP A 307 -7.75 14.46 0.27
N LEU A 308 -7.15 13.28 0.37
CA LEU A 308 -5.75 13.06 0.01
C LEU A 308 -5.47 13.25 -1.47
N ILE A 309 -6.40 12.89 -2.35
CA ILE A 309 -6.23 13.07 -3.80
C ILE A 309 -6.22 14.57 -4.14
N LYS A 310 -7.12 15.35 -3.53
CA LYS A 310 -7.12 16.80 -3.74
C LYS A 310 -5.85 17.47 -3.21
N GLU A 311 -5.37 17.02 -2.03
CA GLU A 311 -4.10 17.54 -1.50
C GLU A 311 -2.91 17.17 -2.39
N GLN A 312 -2.87 15.97 -2.98
CA GLN A 312 -1.84 15.59 -3.95
C GLN A 312 -1.80 16.55 -5.14
N ILE A 313 -2.97 16.90 -5.69
CA ILE A 313 -3.08 17.83 -6.83
C ILE A 313 -2.66 19.24 -6.42
N ARG A 314 -3.11 19.74 -5.26
CA ARG A 314 -2.74 21.07 -4.74
C ARG A 314 -1.24 21.21 -4.52
N ILE A 315 -0.61 20.22 -3.89
CA ILE A 315 0.83 20.23 -3.65
C ILE A 315 1.60 20.18 -4.97
N ALA A 316 1.15 19.38 -5.92
CA ALA A 316 1.76 19.28 -7.25
C ALA A 316 1.63 20.60 -8.03
N ASP A 317 0.53 21.34 -7.88
CA ASP A 317 0.30 22.67 -8.42
C ASP A 317 1.15 23.77 -7.72
N GLY A 318 1.96 23.41 -6.73
CA GLY A 318 2.85 24.30 -6.01
C GLY A 318 2.23 25.02 -4.81
N GLN A 319 1.04 24.62 -4.40
CA GLN A 319 0.39 25.16 -3.20
C GLN A 319 1.06 24.59 -1.93
N LEU A 320 1.13 25.43 -0.90
CA LEU A 320 1.61 25.01 0.41
C LEU A 320 0.51 24.30 1.19
N LEU A 321 0.91 23.42 2.09
CA LEU A 321 -0.01 22.79 3.04
C LEU A 321 -0.67 23.87 3.91
N LEU A 322 -2.00 23.94 3.85
CA LEU A 322 -2.78 24.84 4.71
C LEU A 322 -2.94 24.26 6.12
N LEU A 323 -2.88 22.94 6.23
CA LEU A 323 -3.00 22.21 7.50
C LEU A 323 -1.66 22.19 8.23
N ARG A 324 -1.67 22.53 9.51
CA ARG A 324 -0.56 22.32 10.43
C ARG A 324 -0.81 21.05 11.24
N GLN A 325 0.21 20.44 11.81
CA GLN A 325 0.06 19.21 12.59
C GLN A 325 -0.98 19.35 13.72
N GLN A 326 -1.05 20.49 14.35
CA GLN A 326 -2.02 20.77 15.44
C GLN A 326 -3.47 20.87 14.97
N ASP A 327 -3.70 21.04 13.67
CA ASP A 327 -5.04 21.16 13.08
C ASP A 327 -5.57 19.77 12.66
N VAL A 328 -4.70 18.74 12.66
CA VAL A 328 -5.07 17.37 12.35
C VAL A 328 -5.72 16.72 13.55
N SER A 329 -6.94 16.25 13.37
CA SER A 329 -7.67 15.48 14.39
C SER A 329 -8.14 14.16 13.81
N VAL A 330 -8.02 13.10 14.59
CA VAL A 330 -8.52 11.76 14.24
C VAL A 330 -9.82 11.53 15.01
N ASN A 331 -10.94 11.41 14.29
CA ASN A 331 -12.27 11.30 14.87
C ASN A 331 -12.97 10.00 14.44
N GLY A 332 -13.45 9.24 15.41
CA GLY A 332 -14.15 7.99 15.17
C GLY A 332 -13.21 6.86 14.75
N HIS A 333 -13.74 5.93 13.99
CA HIS A 333 -13.05 4.75 13.50
C HIS A 333 -13.56 4.39 12.11
N SER A 334 -12.65 4.05 11.21
CA SER A 334 -12.96 3.60 9.86
C SER A 334 -12.33 2.24 9.57
N ILE A 335 -13.06 1.41 8.85
CA ILE A 335 -12.58 0.09 8.38
C ILE A 335 -12.88 0.01 6.89
N GLU A 336 -11.91 -0.47 6.12
CA GLU A 336 -12.03 -0.76 4.69
C GLU A 336 -11.81 -2.24 4.44
N VAL A 337 -12.50 -2.79 3.46
CA VAL A 337 -12.25 -4.12 2.91
C VAL A 337 -12.10 -4.04 1.40
N ARG A 338 -11.25 -4.91 0.87
CA ARG A 338 -11.02 -5.05 -0.57
C ARG A 338 -11.88 -6.15 -1.13
N ILE A 339 -12.80 -5.79 -2.03
CA ILE A 339 -13.62 -6.76 -2.76
C ILE A 339 -12.86 -7.20 -4.00
N ASN A 340 -12.50 -8.46 -4.03
CA ASN A 340 -11.77 -9.08 -5.12
C ASN A 340 -12.66 -10.07 -5.89
N ALA A 341 -12.55 -10.07 -7.22
CA ALA A 341 -13.11 -11.12 -8.06
C ALA A 341 -12.22 -12.37 -7.95
N GLN A 342 -12.44 -13.15 -6.89
CA GLN A 342 -11.67 -14.34 -6.51
C GLN A 342 -12.59 -15.36 -5.85
N ASN A 343 -12.31 -16.65 -6.06
CA ASN A 343 -13.03 -17.72 -5.41
C ASN A 343 -12.28 -18.22 -4.16
N PRO A 344 -12.75 -17.93 -2.92
CA PRO A 344 -12.11 -18.38 -1.68
C PRO A 344 -12.03 -19.89 -1.57
N ASP A 345 -13.04 -20.63 -2.01
CA ASP A 345 -13.09 -22.10 -1.95
C ASP A 345 -12.10 -22.76 -2.92
N ALA A 346 -11.71 -22.04 -3.97
CA ALA A 346 -10.67 -22.46 -4.91
C ALA A 346 -9.29 -21.83 -4.59
N GLY A 347 -8.99 -21.59 -3.31
CA GLY A 347 -7.72 -21.03 -2.85
C GLY A 347 -7.50 -19.57 -3.27
N PHE A 348 -8.57 -18.80 -3.44
CA PHE A 348 -8.58 -17.41 -3.92
C PHE A 348 -8.09 -17.27 -5.38
N ALA A 349 -8.41 -18.25 -6.21
CA ALA A 349 -8.13 -18.14 -7.64
C ALA A 349 -8.88 -16.93 -8.24
N PRO A 350 -8.22 -16.10 -9.08
CA PRO A 350 -8.88 -15.01 -9.79
C PRO A 350 -10.05 -15.49 -10.64
N CYS A 351 -11.16 -14.75 -10.63
CA CYS A 351 -12.37 -15.03 -11.39
C CYS A 351 -12.67 -13.84 -12.31
N SER A 352 -12.32 -13.95 -13.59
CA SER A 352 -12.75 -12.98 -14.61
C SER A 352 -14.14 -13.36 -15.16
N GLY A 353 -14.91 -12.38 -15.60
CA GLY A 353 -16.25 -12.64 -16.14
C GLY A 353 -17.07 -11.36 -16.25
N THR A 354 -18.33 -11.49 -16.66
CA THR A 354 -19.26 -10.37 -16.79
C THR A 354 -20.14 -10.26 -15.56
N VAL A 355 -20.17 -9.09 -14.96
CA VAL A 355 -21.06 -8.76 -13.85
C VAL A 355 -22.49 -8.65 -14.41
N THR A 356 -23.34 -9.63 -14.10
CA THR A 356 -24.72 -9.70 -14.58
C THR A 356 -25.73 -9.00 -13.65
N GLY A 357 -25.47 -9.03 -12.34
CA GLY A 357 -26.23 -8.32 -11.32
C GLY A 357 -25.30 -7.56 -10.39
N LEU A 358 -25.67 -6.35 -9.98
CA LEU A 358 -24.88 -5.51 -9.08
C LEU A 358 -25.77 -4.71 -8.15
N HIS A 359 -25.57 -4.90 -6.84
CA HIS A 359 -26.01 -3.97 -5.80
C HIS A 359 -24.85 -3.68 -4.87
N LEU A 360 -24.56 -2.41 -4.64
CA LEU A 360 -23.52 -1.94 -3.74
C LEU A 360 -24.16 -1.22 -2.54
N PRO A 361 -23.62 -1.42 -1.32
CA PRO A 361 -24.21 -0.85 -0.12
C PRO A 361 -24.13 0.67 -0.09
N GLY A 362 -25.00 1.28 0.68
CA GLY A 362 -25.04 2.73 0.87
C GLY A 362 -25.43 3.13 2.29
N GLY A 363 -25.75 4.41 2.44
CA GLY A 363 -26.19 4.95 3.72
C GLY A 363 -25.13 5.78 4.45
N LYS A 364 -25.50 6.29 5.63
CA LYS A 364 -24.66 7.22 6.39
C LYS A 364 -23.37 6.55 6.89
N GLY A 365 -22.23 7.05 6.41
CA GLY A 365 -20.91 6.55 6.82
C GLY A 365 -20.53 5.24 6.11
N VAL A 366 -21.08 4.99 4.93
CA VAL A 366 -20.66 3.94 3.99
C VAL A 366 -20.15 4.60 2.71
N ARG A 367 -18.99 4.20 2.25
CA ARG A 367 -18.37 4.65 0.98
C ARG A 367 -17.96 3.43 0.19
N VAL A 368 -18.26 3.46 -1.10
CA VAL A 368 -17.82 2.45 -2.06
C VAL A 368 -17.00 3.11 -3.14
N ASP A 369 -15.74 2.71 -3.28
CA ASP A 369 -14.89 3.05 -4.40
C ASP A 369 -14.83 1.85 -5.35
N SER A 370 -15.38 1.99 -6.54
CA SER A 370 -15.50 0.91 -7.52
C SER A 370 -15.49 1.43 -8.95
N ALA A 371 -15.14 0.55 -9.88
CA ALA A 371 -15.22 0.81 -11.32
C ALA A 371 -16.14 -0.19 -12.05
N ILE A 372 -16.79 -1.11 -11.35
CA ILE A 372 -17.71 -2.08 -11.95
C ILE A 372 -19.13 -1.53 -12.05
N TYR A 373 -19.88 -2.05 -12.99
CA TYR A 373 -21.31 -1.80 -13.19
C TYR A 373 -21.95 -3.04 -13.86
N SER A 374 -23.27 -3.17 -13.83
CA SER A 374 -23.96 -4.30 -14.50
C SER A 374 -23.68 -4.30 -15.99
N GLY A 375 -23.22 -5.43 -16.50
CA GLY A 375 -22.77 -5.62 -17.88
C GLY A 375 -21.26 -5.37 -18.09
N TYR A 376 -20.51 -4.93 -17.07
CA TYR A 376 -19.05 -4.78 -17.17
C TYR A 376 -18.37 -6.15 -17.16
N THR A 377 -17.43 -6.37 -18.08
CA THR A 377 -16.60 -7.57 -18.10
C THR A 377 -15.27 -7.30 -17.42
N ILE A 378 -14.98 -8.01 -16.33
CA ILE A 378 -13.72 -7.96 -15.59
C ILE A 378 -12.66 -8.66 -16.42
N PRO A 379 -11.62 -7.93 -16.91
CA PRO A 379 -10.59 -8.53 -17.75
C PRO A 379 -9.60 -9.35 -16.92
N PRO A 380 -9.04 -10.46 -17.48
CA PRO A 380 -8.12 -11.34 -16.76
C PRO A 380 -6.66 -10.85 -16.70
N PHE A 381 -6.39 -9.62 -17.13
CA PHE A 381 -5.04 -9.10 -17.34
C PHE A 381 -4.51 -8.27 -16.15
N TYR A 382 -5.36 -7.92 -15.20
CA TYR A 382 -5.07 -6.98 -14.13
C TYR A 382 -5.39 -7.57 -12.76
N ASP A 383 -5.10 -6.81 -11.71
CA ASP A 383 -5.43 -7.19 -10.34
C ASP A 383 -6.93 -7.51 -10.18
N ALA A 384 -7.22 -8.47 -9.30
CA ALA A 384 -8.59 -8.95 -9.08
C ALA A 384 -9.47 -7.99 -8.27
N MET A 385 -8.93 -6.91 -7.71
CA MET A 385 -9.70 -5.95 -6.92
C MET A 385 -10.68 -5.17 -7.79
N ILE A 386 -11.97 -5.28 -7.47
CA ILE A 386 -13.07 -4.67 -8.24
C ILE A 386 -13.78 -3.55 -7.49
N ALA A 387 -13.68 -3.54 -6.16
CA ALA A 387 -14.23 -2.51 -5.30
C ALA A 387 -13.50 -2.46 -3.96
N LYS A 388 -13.67 -1.34 -3.26
CA LYS A 388 -13.39 -1.18 -1.83
C LYS A 388 -14.64 -0.67 -1.15
N ILE A 389 -14.95 -1.23 0.01
CA ILE A 389 -16.03 -0.75 0.86
C ILE A 389 -15.41 -0.27 2.16
N SER A 390 -15.52 1.03 2.42
CA SER A 390 -15.07 1.63 3.66
C SER A 390 -16.25 2.22 4.44
N VAL A 391 -16.18 2.06 5.76
CA VAL A 391 -17.21 2.58 6.67
C VAL A 391 -16.59 3.46 7.73
N TRP A 392 -17.38 4.39 8.26
CA TRP A 392 -17.02 5.21 9.40
C TRP A 392 -18.09 5.16 10.48
N ALA A 393 -17.65 5.09 11.74
CA ALA A 393 -18.51 5.21 12.91
C ALA A 393 -17.76 5.90 14.07
N LYS A 394 -18.49 6.17 15.17
CA LYS A 394 -17.89 6.83 16.35
C LYS A 394 -16.91 5.92 17.12
N SER A 395 -17.07 4.63 17.02
CA SER A 395 -16.24 3.62 17.68
C SER A 395 -15.92 2.47 16.76
N ARG A 396 -14.84 1.72 17.05
CA ARG A 396 -14.43 0.52 16.31
C ARG A 396 -15.56 -0.53 16.28
N ARG A 397 -16.20 -0.77 17.41
CA ARG A 397 -17.33 -1.71 17.49
C ARG A 397 -18.45 -1.33 16.52
N GLU A 398 -18.86 -0.05 16.51
CA GLU A 398 -19.91 0.42 15.59
C GLU A 398 -19.46 0.34 14.13
N ALA A 399 -18.16 0.57 13.84
CA ALA A 399 -17.62 0.43 12.49
C ALA A 399 -17.65 -1.03 12.02
N ILE A 400 -17.29 -2.00 12.88
CA ILE A 400 -17.41 -3.44 12.57
C ILE A 400 -18.86 -3.81 12.25
N GLU A 401 -19.83 -3.45 13.11
CA GLU A 401 -21.25 -3.75 12.88
C GLU A 401 -21.78 -3.10 11.61
N LYS A 402 -21.34 -1.86 11.30
CA LYS A 402 -21.72 -1.18 10.07
C LYS A 402 -21.16 -1.86 8.83
N LEU A 403 -19.89 -2.27 8.86
CA LEU A 403 -19.27 -2.96 7.74
C LEU A 403 -19.90 -4.33 7.52
N HIS A 404 -20.18 -5.07 8.59
CA HIS A 404 -20.90 -6.33 8.54
C HIS A 404 -22.28 -6.18 7.88
N SER A 405 -23.07 -5.16 8.28
CA SER A 405 -24.34 -4.82 7.63
C SER A 405 -24.15 -4.45 6.16
N ALA A 406 -23.15 -3.62 5.85
CA ALA A 406 -22.88 -3.21 4.48
C ALA A 406 -22.48 -4.39 3.56
N LEU A 407 -21.66 -5.33 4.07
CA LEU A 407 -21.31 -6.54 3.31
C LEU A 407 -22.51 -7.45 3.07
N GLY A 408 -23.45 -7.54 4.03
CA GLY A 408 -24.69 -8.29 3.87
C GLY A 408 -25.63 -7.75 2.79
N GLU A 409 -25.42 -6.50 2.34
CA GLU A 409 -26.19 -5.90 1.24
C GLU A 409 -25.53 -6.10 -0.15
N VAL A 410 -24.27 -6.52 -0.19
CA VAL A 410 -23.52 -6.64 -1.46
C VAL A 410 -24.09 -7.78 -2.31
N ILE A 411 -24.48 -7.45 -3.54
CA ILE A 411 -24.85 -8.44 -4.56
C ILE A 411 -23.95 -8.22 -5.75
N ILE A 412 -23.16 -9.24 -6.12
CA ILE A 412 -22.33 -9.25 -7.32
C ILE A 412 -22.54 -10.62 -7.98
N GLU A 413 -23.25 -10.62 -9.09
CA GLU A 413 -23.57 -11.85 -9.85
C GLU A 413 -22.74 -11.95 -11.12
N GLY A 414 -22.46 -13.17 -11.56
CA GLY A 414 -21.72 -13.49 -12.79
C GLY A 414 -20.22 -13.73 -12.56
N VAL A 415 -19.70 -13.42 -11.37
CA VAL A 415 -18.31 -13.70 -10.96
C VAL A 415 -18.28 -14.09 -9.49
N ASP A 416 -17.33 -14.94 -9.10
CA ASP A 416 -17.06 -15.23 -7.70
C ASP A 416 -16.29 -14.06 -7.06
N THR A 417 -16.61 -13.79 -5.79
CA THR A 417 -15.94 -12.75 -5.01
C THR A 417 -15.59 -13.23 -3.60
N ASN A 418 -14.75 -12.48 -2.91
CA ASN A 418 -14.37 -12.75 -1.53
C ASN A 418 -15.35 -12.14 -0.49
N VAL A 419 -16.55 -11.71 -0.88
CA VAL A 419 -17.50 -11.01 0.01
C VAL A 419 -17.89 -11.87 1.21
N ASP A 420 -18.26 -13.14 1.00
CA ASP A 420 -18.67 -14.05 2.07
C ASP A 420 -17.52 -14.32 3.06
N PHE A 421 -16.31 -14.51 2.55
CA PHE A 421 -15.11 -14.62 3.39
C PHE A 421 -14.88 -13.38 4.27
N LEU A 422 -15.08 -12.18 3.72
CA LEU A 422 -14.96 -10.93 4.48
C LEU A 422 -16.07 -10.78 5.50
N TYR A 423 -17.30 -11.17 5.16
CA TYR A 423 -18.44 -11.17 6.08
C TYR A 423 -18.17 -12.05 7.31
N GLU A 424 -17.76 -13.30 7.11
CA GLU A 424 -17.37 -14.22 8.18
C GLU A 424 -16.15 -13.73 8.99
N LEU A 425 -15.21 -13.03 8.34
CA LEU A 425 -14.02 -12.50 9.00
C LEU A 425 -14.39 -11.49 10.10
N LEU A 426 -15.43 -10.67 9.88
CA LEU A 426 -15.90 -9.68 10.84
C LEU A 426 -16.57 -10.28 12.07
N GLU A 427 -16.96 -11.57 12.03
CA GLU A 427 -17.51 -12.31 13.16
C GLU A 427 -16.43 -12.91 14.07
N ASN A 428 -15.18 -12.96 13.59
CA ASN A 428 -14.09 -13.55 14.34
C ASN A 428 -13.80 -12.76 15.63
N GLU A 429 -13.76 -13.46 16.77
CA GLU A 429 -13.60 -12.85 18.08
C GLU A 429 -12.23 -12.20 18.29
N GLU A 430 -11.13 -12.80 17.77
CA GLU A 430 -9.79 -12.20 17.88
C GLU A 430 -9.71 -10.89 17.09
N PHE A 431 -10.33 -10.84 15.88
CA PHE A 431 -10.45 -9.60 15.12
C PHE A 431 -11.26 -8.57 15.89
N ARG A 432 -12.42 -8.93 16.42
CA ARG A 432 -13.29 -8.03 17.21
C ARG A 432 -12.56 -7.46 18.44
N GLN A 433 -11.68 -8.23 19.04
CA GLN A 433 -10.83 -7.81 20.17
C GLN A 433 -9.56 -7.03 19.75
N GLY A 434 -9.27 -6.88 18.45
CA GLY A 434 -8.07 -6.22 17.95
C GLY A 434 -6.77 -7.02 18.14
N LYS A 435 -6.87 -8.33 18.38
CA LYS A 435 -5.75 -9.25 18.65
C LYS A 435 -5.22 -9.90 17.38
N THR A 436 -5.13 -9.15 16.30
CA THR A 436 -4.64 -9.61 15.00
C THR A 436 -3.20 -9.18 14.76
N ASP A 437 -2.46 -9.98 14.03
CA ASP A 437 -1.11 -9.72 13.52
C ASP A 437 -1.01 -10.13 12.05
N ILE A 438 0.17 -9.95 11.45
CA ILE A 438 0.37 -10.25 10.01
C ILE A 438 0.21 -11.73 9.63
N GLU A 439 0.26 -12.65 10.59
CA GLU A 439 0.12 -14.09 10.38
C GLU A 439 -1.29 -14.61 10.68
N PHE A 440 -2.19 -13.74 11.14
CA PHE A 440 -3.52 -14.12 11.61
C PHE A 440 -4.33 -14.91 10.57
N LEU A 441 -4.40 -14.44 9.31
CA LEU A 441 -5.17 -15.14 8.27
C LEU A 441 -4.52 -16.46 7.85
N GLU A 442 -3.20 -16.56 7.85
CA GLU A 442 -2.49 -17.81 7.55
C GLU A 442 -2.78 -18.87 8.62
N ARG A 443 -2.75 -18.47 9.91
CA ARG A 443 -3.12 -19.37 11.03
C ARG A 443 -4.58 -19.83 10.94
N ARG A 444 -5.50 -18.91 10.66
CA ARG A 444 -6.94 -19.21 10.53
C ARG A 444 -7.22 -20.20 9.39
N ASN A 445 -6.56 -20.04 8.26
CA ASN A 445 -6.79 -20.88 7.07
C ASN A 445 -6.01 -22.20 7.09
N GLY A 446 -5.23 -22.49 8.15
CA GLY A 446 -4.36 -23.66 8.21
C GLY A 446 -3.20 -23.62 7.22
N GLU A 447 -2.84 -22.44 6.71
CA GLU A 447 -1.74 -22.19 5.79
C GLU A 447 -0.41 -21.91 6.53
N SER A 448 -0.37 -22.06 7.88
CA SER A 448 0.84 -21.83 8.69
C SER A 448 1.97 -22.77 8.27
N LYS A 449 3.14 -22.19 8.04
CA LYS A 449 4.37 -22.91 7.62
C LYS A 449 5.02 -23.68 8.75
#